data_278799df849ba55e44bcb61b9e6fa24c
#
_entry.id   278799df849ba55e44bcb61b9e6fa24c
#
_cell.length_a   1.000
_cell.length_b   1.000
_cell.length_c   1.000
_cell.angle_alpha   90.00
_cell.angle_beta   90.00
_cell.angle_gamma   90.00
#
_symmetry.space_group_name_H-M   'P 1'
#
loop_
_entity.id
_entity.type
_entity.pdbx_description
1 polymer ?
#
loop_
_entity_poly.entity_id
_entity_poly.type
_entity_poly.pdbx_seq_one_letter_code
_entity_poly.pdbx_strand_id
1 'polypeptide(L)'
;MIKRYFIVVLLLSLLPAGVSAQRRAAAKKDWKTKYDYVGAVHNGRILVHRGGEGSNPRMGRFYTDGCFGYTETCGTVVIPLIYDYADSFSNGFAVVGKGEKNDRRFGLIDRQGREVVPCIYADVAGFSSGLARVQEGTDSVRRYGYVDTLGQVVIPLKYDYARDFSEGMAVVAKGEWSGKSGYGKRDFEFTGKYGFIDRRGNEVIAPIYDGAADFSEVLAAVGQMGKYYVRWGFVDAAGTLVIPCKYYEVSSFRNGRAVVCIVSGGALKYG
;
A
#
# COMPACT_ATOMS: atom_id res chain seq x y z
N MET A 1 32.31 -19.85 76.78
CA MET A 1 31.36 -19.41 75.74
C MET A 1 32.09 -19.21 74.42
N ILE A 2 32.02 -20.18 73.51
CA ILE A 2 32.74 -20.17 72.24
C ILE A 2 31.68 -19.81 71.18
N LYS A 3 31.81 -18.65 70.55
CA LYS A 3 30.97 -18.26 69.39
C LYS A 3 31.44 -18.96 68.14
N ARG A 4 30.60 -19.85 67.57
CA ARG A 4 30.80 -20.45 66.28
C ARG A 4 30.36 -19.48 65.19
N TYR A 5 31.25 -19.04 64.32
CA TYR A 5 30.95 -18.31 63.10
C TYR A 5 30.65 -19.33 61.99
N PHE A 6 29.44 -19.30 61.42
CA PHE A 6 29.11 -20.00 60.16
C PHE A 6 29.61 -19.19 58.99
N ILE A 7 30.56 -19.71 58.24
CA ILE A 7 30.96 -19.15 56.96
C ILE A 7 30.02 -19.77 55.92
N VAL A 8 29.13 -18.92 55.36
CA VAL A 8 28.33 -19.34 54.18
C VAL A 8 29.20 -19.11 52.95
N VAL A 9 29.69 -20.17 52.34
CA VAL A 9 30.37 -20.14 51.06
C VAL A 9 29.32 -20.08 49.96
N LEU A 10 29.14 -18.89 49.35
CA LEU A 10 28.27 -18.69 48.18
C LEU A 10 29.02 -19.21 46.97
N LEU A 11 28.73 -20.47 46.54
CA LEU A 11 29.20 -20.97 45.25
C LEU A 11 28.46 -20.26 44.10
N LEU A 12 29.03 -19.16 43.61
CA LEU A 12 28.65 -18.59 42.33
C LEU A 12 29.07 -19.58 41.22
N SER A 13 28.13 -20.33 40.71
CA SER A 13 28.30 -21.14 39.49
C SER A 13 28.48 -20.19 38.30
N LEU A 14 29.71 -19.92 37.90
CA LEU A 14 30.08 -19.30 36.63
C LEU A 14 29.68 -20.28 35.51
N LEU A 15 28.45 -20.16 35.00
CA LEU A 15 28.10 -20.74 33.71
C LEU A 15 28.88 -19.97 32.63
N PRO A 16 29.63 -20.65 31.74
CA PRO A 16 30.43 -19.98 30.74
C PRO A 16 29.48 -19.21 29.77
N ALA A 17 29.75 -17.91 29.63
CA ALA A 17 28.96 -16.99 28.78
C ALA A 17 28.77 -17.51 27.34
N GLY A 18 29.62 -18.41 26.88
CA GLY A 18 29.53 -19.05 25.57
C GLY A 18 28.32 -19.96 25.37
N VAL A 19 27.88 -20.69 26.43
CA VAL A 19 26.73 -21.62 26.32
C VAL A 19 25.42 -20.88 26.22
N SER A 20 25.27 -19.70 26.87
CA SER A 20 24.08 -18.87 26.79
C SER A 20 23.96 -18.17 25.44
N ALA A 21 25.08 -17.74 24.84
CA ALA A 21 25.12 -17.12 23.51
C ALA A 21 24.83 -18.14 22.39
N GLN A 22 25.40 -19.36 22.50
CA GLN A 22 25.11 -20.43 21.53
C GLN A 22 23.67 -20.93 21.61
N ARG A 23 23.06 -21.06 22.82
CA ARG A 23 21.65 -21.39 22.97
C ARG A 23 20.73 -20.26 22.42
N ARG A 24 21.07 -18.98 22.61
CA ARG A 24 20.31 -17.88 22.01
C ARG A 24 20.47 -17.83 20.49
N ALA A 25 21.64 -18.14 19.94
CA ALA A 25 21.88 -18.21 18.50
C ALA A 25 21.18 -19.44 17.86
N ALA A 26 21.17 -20.59 18.53
CA ALA A 26 20.45 -21.78 18.07
C ALA A 26 18.92 -21.56 18.12
N ALA A 27 18.40 -20.95 19.20
CA ALA A 27 16.98 -20.57 19.29
C ALA A 27 16.55 -19.58 18.20
N LYS A 28 17.45 -18.65 17.79
CA LYS A 28 17.21 -17.73 16.68
C LYS A 28 17.12 -18.40 15.31
N LYS A 29 17.79 -19.54 15.12
CA LYS A 29 17.83 -20.24 13.83
C LYS A 29 16.59 -21.11 13.57
N ASP A 30 15.92 -21.50 14.62
CA ASP A 30 14.81 -22.49 14.57
C ASP A 30 13.40 -21.83 14.48
N TRP A 31 13.23 -20.57 14.90
CA TRP A 31 11.90 -19.97 14.94
C TRP A 31 11.25 -19.79 13.56
N LYS A 32 12.05 -19.57 12.50
CA LYS A 32 11.55 -19.38 11.13
C LYS A 32 10.91 -20.65 10.57
N THR A 33 11.35 -21.83 11.02
CA THR A 33 10.81 -23.12 10.56
C THR A 33 9.39 -23.40 11.05
N LYS A 34 8.86 -22.56 11.94
CA LYS A 34 7.48 -22.63 12.43
C LYS A 34 6.45 -22.04 11.47
N TYR A 35 6.91 -21.38 10.41
CA TYR A 35 6.08 -20.65 9.47
C TYR A 35 6.33 -21.13 8.04
N ASP A 36 5.27 -21.11 7.25
CA ASP A 36 5.32 -21.46 5.83
C ASP A 36 5.90 -20.30 5.00
N TYR A 37 5.76 -19.07 5.53
CA TYR A 37 6.38 -17.89 4.96
C TYR A 37 6.94 -16.98 6.06
N VAL A 38 8.12 -16.42 5.78
CA VAL A 38 8.79 -15.41 6.60
C VAL A 38 9.33 -14.33 5.68
N GLY A 39 8.77 -13.15 5.80
CA GLY A 39 9.13 -11.97 4.99
C GLY A 39 10.45 -11.32 5.42
N ALA A 40 10.79 -10.22 4.75
CA ALA A 40 11.88 -9.34 5.15
C ALA A 40 11.49 -8.48 6.35
N VAL A 41 12.49 -7.83 6.96
CA VAL A 41 12.25 -6.87 8.05
C VAL A 41 11.77 -5.55 7.45
N HIS A 42 10.58 -5.12 7.84
CA HIS A 42 10.02 -3.83 7.48
C HIS A 42 9.54 -3.08 8.74
N ASN A 43 10.06 -1.89 8.98
CA ASN A 43 9.75 -1.07 10.18
C ASN A 43 9.90 -1.85 11.51
N GLY A 44 10.88 -2.78 11.59
CA GLY A 44 11.14 -3.59 12.77
C GLY A 44 10.15 -4.74 12.98
N ARG A 45 9.34 -5.08 11.98
CA ARG A 45 8.41 -6.21 11.97
C ARG A 45 8.72 -7.14 10.82
N ILE A 46 8.45 -8.43 11.00
CA ILE A 46 8.58 -9.47 10.00
C ILE A 46 7.20 -10.07 9.81
N LEU A 47 6.66 -9.99 8.60
CA LEU A 47 5.44 -10.67 8.23
C LEU A 47 5.68 -12.17 8.23
N VAL A 48 4.81 -12.92 8.89
CA VAL A 48 4.83 -14.38 8.93
C VAL A 48 3.46 -14.95 8.59
N HIS A 49 3.47 -16.14 7.99
CA HIS A 49 2.24 -16.86 7.64
C HIS A 49 2.35 -18.32 8.07
N ARG A 50 1.22 -18.88 8.48
CA ARG A 50 1.08 -20.30 8.81
C ARG A 50 -0.27 -20.82 8.37
N GLY A 51 -0.28 -22.04 7.81
CA GLY A 51 -1.45 -22.74 7.30
C GLY A 51 -1.64 -22.56 5.80
N GLY A 52 -2.43 -23.44 5.20
CA GLY A 52 -2.70 -23.47 3.77
C GLY A 52 -1.67 -24.24 2.93
N GLU A 53 -2.12 -24.89 1.86
CA GLU A 53 -1.22 -25.52 0.89
C GLU A 53 -0.53 -24.42 0.06
N GLY A 54 0.81 -24.37 0.17
CA GLY A 54 1.62 -23.28 -0.27
C GLY A 54 1.64 -23.06 -1.78
N SER A 55 1.35 -21.85 -2.21
CA SER A 55 1.84 -21.32 -3.47
C SER A 55 3.02 -20.37 -3.22
N ASN A 56 4.06 -20.49 -4.05
CA ASN A 56 5.36 -19.86 -3.91
C ASN A 56 5.23 -18.30 -3.78
N PRO A 57 5.73 -17.68 -2.69
CA PRO A 57 5.68 -16.23 -2.46
C PRO A 57 6.33 -15.39 -3.56
N ARG A 58 7.28 -15.96 -4.32
CA ARG A 58 7.98 -15.27 -5.42
C ARG A 58 7.09 -14.96 -6.64
N MET A 59 5.87 -15.52 -6.71
CA MET A 59 4.95 -15.35 -7.84
C MET A 59 3.74 -14.48 -7.54
N GLY A 60 3.68 -13.75 -6.41
CA GLY A 60 2.56 -12.86 -6.08
C GLY A 60 1.22 -13.59 -5.92
N ARG A 61 1.22 -14.90 -5.69
CA ARG A 61 0.01 -15.66 -5.42
C ARG A 61 -0.27 -15.65 -3.93
N PHE A 62 -1.40 -15.09 -3.58
CA PHE A 62 -1.91 -15.04 -2.22
C PHE A 62 -2.15 -16.45 -1.69
N TYR A 63 -1.71 -16.70 -0.44
CA TYR A 63 -2.12 -17.88 0.29
C TYR A 63 -3.64 -17.82 0.47
N THR A 64 -4.35 -18.86 0.07
CA THR A 64 -5.81 -18.88 0.11
C THR A 64 -6.34 -19.36 1.45
N ASP A 65 -5.51 -20.09 2.20
CA ASP A 65 -5.84 -20.68 3.49
C ASP A 65 -4.71 -20.40 4.48
N GLY A 66 -5.03 -20.21 5.75
CA GLY A 66 -4.08 -19.91 6.82
C GLY A 66 -4.10 -18.44 7.24
N CYS A 67 -3.26 -18.10 8.22
CA CYS A 67 -3.29 -16.80 8.87
C CYS A 67 -1.94 -16.10 8.82
N PHE A 68 -1.99 -14.80 8.61
CA PHE A 68 -0.88 -13.87 8.70
C PHE A 68 -0.79 -13.20 10.06
N GLY A 69 0.42 -12.92 10.49
CA GLY A 69 0.73 -12.14 11.69
C GLY A 69 2.14 -11.57 11.60
N TYR A 70 2.64 -11.02 12.68
CA TYR A 70 3.96 -10.39 12.66
C TYR A 70 4.79 -10.74 13.89
N THR A 71 6.10 -10.91 13.65
CA THR A 71 7.10 -11.11 14.67
C THR A 71 8.08 -9.96 14.74
N GLU A 72 8.80 -9.88 15.86
CA GLU A 72 10.07 -9.14 15.93
C GLU A 72 11.18 -9.92 15.21
N THR A 73 12.33 -9.26 15.05
CA THR A 73 13.53 -9.86 14.44
C THR A 73 14.07 -11.08 15.18
N CYS A 74 13.74 -11.23 16.47
CA CYS A 74 14.09 -12.40 17.27
C CYS A 74 13.09 -13.56 17.15
N GLY A 75 11.96 -13.38 16.45
CA GLY A 75 10.92 -14.38 16.27
C GLY A 75 9.80 -14.36 17.31
N THR A 76 9.81 -13.38 18.23
CA THR A 76 8.70 -13.16 19.16
C THR A 76 7.48 -12.67 18.39
N VAL A 77 6.34 -13.34 18.49
CA VAL A 77 5.09 -12.91 17.90
C VAL A 77 4.62 -11.63 18.63
N VAL A 78 4.45 -10.55 17.89
CA VAL A 78 3.93 -9.27 18.40
C VAL A 78 2.46 -9.11 17.99
N ILE A 79 2.14 -9.50 16.79
CA ILE A 79 0.78 -9.46 16.26
C ILE A 79 0.38 -10.90 15.93
N PRO A 80 -0.64 -11.44 16.60
CA PRO A 80 -1.10 -12.81 16.39
C PRO A 80 -1.42 -13.11 14.93
N LEU A 81 -1.34 -14.38 14.53
CA LEU A 81 -1.71 -14.84 13.19
C LEU A 81 -3.24 -14.96 13.13
N ILE A 82 -3.92 -13.87 12.84
CA ILE A 82 -5.39 -13.77 12.84
C ILE A 82 -5.94 -13.12 11.57
N TYR A 83 -5.06 -12.70 10.63
CA TYR A 83 -5.47 -12.04 9.40
C TYR A 83 -5.41 -13.00 8.23
N ASP A 84 -6.43 -12.94 7.36
CA ASP A 84 -6.50 -13.73 6.13
C ASP A 84 -5.71 -13.09 4.98
N TYR A 85 -5.27 -11.85 5.17
CA TYR A 85 -4.36 -11.09 4.32
C TYR A 85 -3.53 -10.13 5.16
N ALA A 86 -2.27 -9.95 4.80
CA ALA A 86 -1.45 -8.91 5.39
C ALA A 86 -0.29 -8.51 4.47
N ASP A 87 0.04 -7.23 4.46
CA ASP A 87 1.21 -6.67 3.80
C ASP A 87 2.35 -6.37 4.77
N SER A 88 3.54 -6.15 4.24
CA SER A 88 4.67 -5.66 5.02
C SER A 88 4.40 -4.25 5.55
N PHE A 89 4.95 -3.94 6.73
CA PHE A 89 4.83 -2.59 7.29
C PHE A 89 5.51 -1.54 6.40
N SER A 90 4.80 -0.44 6.16
CA SER A 90 5.30 0.75 5.49
C SER A 90 4.83 1.99 6.25
N ASN A 91 5.72 2.97 6.48
CA ASN A 91 5.40 4.21 7.22
C ASN A 91 4.73 3.98 8.59
N GLY A 92 5.06 2.85 9.26
CA GLY A 92 4.52 2.52 10.58
C GLY A 92 3.18 1.77 10.58
N PHE A 93 2.61 1.49 9.43
CA PHE A 93 1.32 0.82 9.26
C PHE A 93 1.42 -0.36 8.29
N ALA A 94 0.47 -1.31 8.41
CA ALA A 94 0.33 -2.41 7.47
C ALA A 94 -1.13 -2.60 7.08
N VAL A 95 -1.38 -2.86 5.80
CA VAL A 95 -2.69 -3.29 5.33
C VAL A 95 -2.92 -4.72 5.79
N VAL A 96 -4.09 -4.98 6.35
CA VAL A 96 -4.54 -6.30 6.77
C VAL A 96 -5.95 -6.56 6.27
N GLY A 97 -6.32 -7.82 6.12
CA GLY A 97 -7.63 -8.22 5.65
C GLY A 97 -8.20 -9.38 6.46
N LYS A 98 -9.51 -9.35 6.67
CA LYS A 98 -10.30 -10.40 7.34
C LYS A 98 -11.43 -10.87 6.42
N GLY A 99 -11.74 -12.14 6.47
CA GLY A 99 -12.79 -12.78 5.70
C GLY A 99 -12.30 -13.56 4.49
N GLU A 100 -13.18 -14.33 3.88
CA GLU A 100 -12.88 -15.16 2.72
C GLU A 100 -12.56 -14.30 1.48
N LYS A 101 -11.87 -14.90 0.51
CA LYS A 101 -11.31 -14.20 -0.66
C LYS A 101 -12.29 -13.24 -1.36
N ASN A 102 -13.56 -13.64 -1.51
CA ASN A 102 -14.56 -12.84 -2.24
C ASN A 102 -15.27 -11.80 -1.36
N ASP A 103 -15.23 -11.97 -0.04
CA ASP A 103 -15.85 -11.10 0.96
C ASP A 103 -14.86 -10.44 1.91
N ARG A 104 -13.57 -10.53 1.59
CA ARG A 104 -12.52 -9.97 2.42
C ARG A 104 -12.68 -8.46 2.57
N ARG A 105 -12.54 -8.02 3.82
CA ARG A 105 -12.54 -6.60 4.17
C ARG A 105 -11.17 -6.20 4.68
N PHE A 106 -10.71 -5.06 4.21
CA PHE A 106 -9.38 -4.56 4.47
C PHE A 106 -9.42 -3.39 5.45
N GLY A 107 -8.32 -3.23 6.17
CA GLY A 107 -8.06 -2.16 7.12
C GLY A 107 -6.58 -1.92 7.31
N LEU A 108 -6.22 -1.07 8.24
CA LEU A 108 -4.83 -0.76 8.57
C LEU A 108 -4.59 -0.96 10.06
N ILE A 109 -3.44 -1.55 10.38
CA ILE A 109 -2.96 -1.72 11.76
C ILE A 109 -1.67 -0.94 11.97
N ASP A 110 -1.45 -0.52 13.23
CA ASP A 110 -0.18 0.03 13.67
C ASP A 110 0.80 -1.09 14.05
N ARG A 111 2.03 -0.71 14.41
CA ARG A 111 3.10 -1.65 14.80
C ARG A 111 2.82 -2.46 16.07
N GLN A 112 1.82 -2.07 16.86
CA GLN A 112 1.32 -2.76 18.03
C GLN A 112 0.15 -3.72 17.71
N GLY A 113 -0.34 -3.69 16.46
CA GLY A 113 -1.48 -4.49 16.01
C GLY A 113 -2.85 -3.88 16.34
N ARG A 114 -2.89 -2.60 16.72
CA ARG A 114 -4.16 -1.90 16.91
C ARG A 114 -4.72 -1.55 15.55
N GLU A 115 -5.98 -1.86 15.31
CA GLU A 115 -6.69 -1.42 14.11
C GLU A 115 -6.88 0.09 14.15
N VAL A 116 -6.13 0.80 13.30
CA VAL A 116 -6.27 2.25 13.10
C VAL A 116 -7.40 2.50 12.11
N VAL A 117 -7.46 1.72 11.05
CA VAL A 117 -8.58 1.68 10.11
C VAL A 117 -9.21 0.29 10.22
N PRO A 118 -10.49 0.18 10.61
CA PRO A 118 -11.13 -1.12 10.79
C PRO A 118 -11.24 -1.89 9.47
N CYS A 119 -11.24 -3.23 9.56
CA CYS A 119 -11.38 -4.11 8.39
C CYS A 119 -12.84 -4.15 7.91
N ILE A 120 -13.30 -3.07 7.27
CA ILE A 120 -14.67 -2.92 6.73
C ILE A 120 -14.68 -2.53 5.25
N TYR A 121 -13.58 -2.07 4.70
CA TYR A 121 -13.48 -1.59 3.33
C TYR A 121 -13.22 -2.71 2.32
N ALA A 122 -13.68 -2.52 1.09
CA ALA A 122 -13.43 -3.46 -0.01
C ALA A 122 -11.95 -3.40 -0.49
N ASP A 123 -11.31 -2.23 -0.35
CA ASP A 123 -9.88 -2.02 -0.59
C ASP A 123 -9.36 -0.88 0.27
N VAL A 124 -8.10 -0.98 0.69
CA VAL A 124 -7.39 0.06 1.46
C VAL A 124 -5.96 0.16 0.96
N ALA A 125 -5.52 1.36 0.66
CA ALA A 125 -4.11 1.64 0.37
C ALA A 125 -3.35 2.00 1.65
N GLY A 126 -2.01 1.90 1.60
CA GLY A 126 -1.15 2.42 2.67
C GLY A 126 -1.25 3.95 2.79
N PHE A 127 -0.82 4.48 3.95
CA PHE A 127 -0.79 5.94 4.14
C PHE A 127 0.23 6.60 3.21
N SER A 128 -0.24 7.59 2.46
CA SER A 128 0.57 8.53 1.69
C SER A 128 0.16 9.96 2.04
N SER A 129 1.13 10.83 2.32
CA SER A 129 0.89 12.20 2.77
C SER A 129 -0.05 12.32 3.98
N GLY A 130 -0.10 11.29 4.85
CA GLY A 130 -0.93 11.22 6.05
C GLY A 130 -2.39 10.80 5.82
N LEU A 131 -2.75 10.43 4.60
CA LEU A 131 -4.07 9.92 4.24
C LEU A 131 -3.96 8.55 3.57
N ALA A 132 -4.90 7.66 3.85
CA ALA A 132 -5.04 6.37 3.18
C ALA A 132 -6.29 6.36 2.32
N ARG A 133 -6.17 5.95 1.08
CA ARG A 133 -7.31 5.75 0.20
C ARG A 133 -8.08 4.51 0.66
N VAL A 134 -9.41 4.65 0.75
CA VAL A 134 -10.33 3.56 1.07
C VAL A 134 -11.37 3.43 -0.03
N GLN A 135 -11.83 2.20 -0.25
CA GLN A 135 -12.85 1.89 -1.24
C GLN A 135 -13.99 1.09 -0.62
N GLU A 136 -15.20 1.41 -1.04
CA GLU A 136 -16.40 0.60 -0.83
C GLU A 136 -17.03 0.22 -2.16
N GLY A 137 -17.99 -0.70 -2.10
CA GLY A 137 -18.76 -1.15 -3.24
C GLY A 137 -18.23 -2.42 -3.89
N THR A 138 -18.73 -2.70 -5.08
CA THR A 138 -18.44 -3.90 -5.87
C THR A 138 -17.60 -3.56 -7.10
N ASP A 139 -17.28 -4.57 -7.90
CA ASP A 139 -16.51 -4.39 -9.14
C ASP A 139 -17.11 -3.37 -10.12
N SER A 140 -18.42 -3.23 -10.17
CA SER A 140 -19.14 -2.33 -11.07
C SER A 140 -19.55 -0.99 -10.45
N VAL A 141 -19.59 -0.90 -9.12
CA VAL A 141 -19.95 0.33 -8.40
C VAL A 141 -18.95 0.54 -7.29
N ARG A 142 -17.91 1.30 -7.56
CA ARG A 142 -16.85 1.63 -6.59
C ARG A 142 -17.01 3.05 -6.12
N ARG A 143 -16.76 3.26 -4.82
CA ARG A 143 -16.69 4.59 -4.21
C ARG A 143 -15.42 4.71 -3.42
N TYR A 144 -14.67 5.74 -3.70
CA TYR A 144 -13.39 6.04 -3.09
C TYR A 144 -13.46 7.28 -2.23
N GLY A 145 -12.78 7.23 -1.10
CA GLY A 145 -12.57 8.33 -0.18
C GLY A 145 -11.23 8.16 0.54
N TYR A 146 -11.01 8.96 1.58
CA TYR A 146 -9.73 8.90 2.31
C TYR A 146 -9.96 9.05 3.81
N VAL A 147 -9.15 8.32 4.55
CA VAL A 147 -9.10 8.34 6.01
C VAL A 147 -7.74 8.85 6.49
N ASP A 148 -7.71 9.46 7.66
CA ASP A 148 -6.47 9.89 8.31
C ASP A 148 -5.83 8.77 9.15
N THR A 149 -4.70 9.08 9.78
CA THR A 149 -3.96 8.16 10.64
C THR A 149 -4.66 7.84 11.97
N LEU A 150 -5.81 8.43 12.24
CA LEU A 150 -6.70 8.09 13.35
C LEU A 150 -7.89 7.25 12.89
N GLY A 151 -7.99 6.92 11.59
CA GLY A 151 -9.07 6.17 10.99
C GLY A 151 -10.34 6.99 10.74
N GLN A 152 -10.26 8.32 10.85
CA GLN A 152 -11.39 9.20 10.58
C GLN A 152 -11.51 9.48 9.09
N VAL A 153 -12.74 9.41 8.56
CA VAL A 153 -13.00 9.77 7.15
C VAL A 153 -12.84 11.28 7.00
N VAL A 154 -11.75 11.69 6.32
CA VAL A 154 -11.46 13.09 5.99
C VAL A 154 -12.14 13.49 4.68
N ILE A 155 -12.10 12.60 3.71
CA ILE A 155 -12.72 12.82 2.41
C ILE A 155 -13.76 11.73 2.19
N PRO A 156 -15.06 12.09 2.11
CA PRO A 156 -16.14 11.12 1.94
C PRO A 156 -15.95 10.25 0.70
N LEU A 157 -16.49 9.02 0.75
CA LEU A 157 -16.45 8.06 -0.36
C LEU A 157 -17.43 8.48 -1.47
N LYS A 158 -17.05 9.45 -2.28
CA LYS A 158 -17.89 10.06 -3.33
C LYS A 158 -17.31 9.99 -4.75
N TYR A 159 -16.05 9.57 -4.89
CA TYR A 159 -15.40 9.47 -6.19
C TYR A 159 -15.52 8.06 -6.76
N ASP A 160 -15.70 7.95 -8.07
CA ASP A 160 -15.80 6.67 -8.76
C ASP A 160 -14.44 6.06 -9.07
N TYR A 161 -13.38 6.88 -9.03
CA TYR A 161 -11.98 6.49 -9.12
C TYR A 161 -11.14 7.45 -8.28
N ALA A 162 -10.10 6.92 -7.64
CA ALA A 162 -9.11 7.72 -6.92
C ALA A 162 -7.75 7.02 -6.88
N ARG A 163 -6.68 7.81 -6.76
CA ARG A 163 -5.32 7.35 -6.51
C ARG A 163 -4.81 7.82 -5.16
N ASP A 164 -3.69 7.30 -4.74
CA ASP A 164 -3.02 7.72 -3.52
C ASP A 164 -2.51 9.16 -3.65
N PHE A 165 -2.36 9.86 -2.53
CA PHE A 165 -1.80 11.20 -2.54
C PHE A 165 -0.33 11.21 -2.98
N SER A 166 0.02 12.12 -3.87
CA SER A 166 1.40 12.43 -4.25
C SER A 166 1.60 13.93 -4.23
N GLU A 167 2.65 14.40 -3.57
CA GLU A 167 2.96 15.84 -3.42
C GLU A 167 1.80 16.69 -2.90
N GLY A 168 0.96 16.10 -2.01
CA GLY A 168 -0.19 16.77 -1.41
C GLY A 168 -1.46 16.83 -2.25
N MET A 169 -1.44 16.23 -3.44
CA MET A 169 -2.57 16.16 -4.38
C MET A 169 -2.92 14.70 -4.67
N ALA A 170 -4.19 14.42 -4.93
CA ALA A 170 -4.63 13.10 -5.39
C ALA A 170 -5.47 13.21 -6.66
N VAL A 171 -5.23 12.31 -7.59
CA VAL A 171 -6.10 12.14 -8.77
C VAL A 171 -7.42 11.55 -8.31
N VAL A 172 -8.51 12.17 -8.71
CA VAL A 172 -9.88 11.65 -8.54
C VAL A 172 -10.63 11.70 -9.86
N ALA A 173 -11.63 10.85 -10.01
CA ALA A 173 -12.47 10.94 -11.20
C ALA A 173 -13.94 10.64 -10.89
N LYS A 174 -14.80 11.15 -11.75
CA LYS A 174 -16.23 10.86 -11.81
C LYS A 174 -16.56 10.19 -13.14
N GLY A 175 -17.27 9.09 -13.10
CA GLY A 175 -17.58 8.29 -14.28
C GLY A 175 -18.16 6.94 -13.94
N GLU A 176 -17.98 5.99 -14.83
CA GLU A 176 -18.59 4.67 -14.71
C GLU A 176 -17.55 3.56 -14.92
N TRP A 177 -17.75 2.46 -14.21
CA TRP A 177 -17.03 1.23 -14.42
C TRP A 177 -17.86 0.31 -15.32
N SER A 178 -17.34 -0.03 -16.49
CA SER A 178 -17.98 -0.98 -17.40
C SER A 178 -17.19 -2.29 -17.43
N GLY A 179 -17.87 -3.42 -17.19
CA GLY A 179 -17.29 -4.75 -17.38
C GLY A 179 -17.40 -5.15 -18.84
N LYS A 180 -16.27 -5.31 -19.56
CA LYS A 180 -16.25 -6.02 -20.84
C LYS A 180 -15.90 -7.48 -20.57
N SER A 181 -16.85 -8.38 -20.84
CA SER A 181 -16.58 -9.82 -20.84
C SER A 181 -15.90 -10.19 -22.15
N GLY A 182 -14.58 -10.33 -22.12
CA GLY A 182 -13.80 -10.87 -23.22
C GLY A 182 -12.94 -12.03 -22.72
N TYR A 183 -13.13 -13.22 -23.31
CA TYR A 183 -12.30 -14.42 -23.14
C TYR A 183 -11.85 -14.74 -21.69
N GLY A 184 -12.80 -14.91 -20.76
CA GLY A 184 -12.54 -15.48 -19.43
C GLY A 184 -11.90 -14.57 -18.40
N LYS A 185 -11.60 -13.32 -18.72
CA LYS A 185 -11.22 -12.27 -17.75
C LYS A 185 -12.29 -11.20 -17.72
N ARG A 186 -12.74 -10.83 -16.52
CA ARG A 186 -13.58 -9.65 -16.31
C ARG A 186 -12.63 -8.45 -16.21
N ASP A 187 -12.36 -7.82 -17.34
CA ASP A 187 -11.61 -6.56 -17.34
C ASP A 187 -12.63 -5.43 -17.14
N PHE A 188 -12.55 -4.76 -16.01
CA PHE A 188 -13.33 -3.55 -15.74
C PHE A 188 -12.56 -2.35 -16.28
N GLU A 189 -13.17 -1.61 -17.19
CA GLU A 189 -12.64 -0.37 -17.73
C GLU A 189 -13.37 0.81 -17.09
N PHE A 190 -12.63 1.79 -16.61
CA PHE A 190 -13.18 3.04 -16.10
C PHE A 190 -13.27 4.06 -17.23
N THR A 191 -14.46 4.65 -17.40
CA THR A 191 -14.72 5.74 -18.34
C THR A 191 -15.22 6.95 -17.57
N GLY A 192 -14.48 8.05 -17.58
CA GLY A 192 -14.84 9.23 -16.80
C GLY A 192 -13.89 10.38 -17.01
N LYS A 193 -14.11 11.45 -16.23
CA LYS A 193 -13.28 12.65 -16.22
C LYS A 193 -12.46 12.72 -14.95
N TYR A 194 -11.20 13.04 -15.11
CA TYR A 194 -10.18 13.11 -14.06
C TYR A 194 -9.93 14.55 -13.65
N GLY A 195 -9.71 14.76 -12.38
CA GLY A 195 -9.32 16.00 -11.74
C GLY A 195 -8.42 15.75 -10.55
N PHE A 196 -8.20 16.77 -9.73
CA PHE A 196 -7.32 16.67 -8.58
C PHE A 196 -7.93 17.32 -7.35
N ILE A 197 -7.68 16.72 -6.21
CA ILE A 197 -8.09 17.24 -4.90
C ILE A 197 -6.86 17.48 -4.02
N ASP A 198 -7.01 18.46 -3.10
CA ASP A 198 -6.07 18.65 -2.00
C ASP A 198 -6.35 17.68 -0.84
N ARG A 199 -5.50 17.71 0.19
CA ARG A 199 -5.65 16.86 1.38
C ARG A 199 -6.89 17.14 2.23
N ARG A 200 -7.60 18.27 2.00
CA ARG A 200 -8.87 18.62 2.64
C ARG A 200 -10.07 18.16 1.81
N GLY A 201 -9.82 17.63 0.61
CA GLY A 201 -10.85 17.19 -0.33
C GLY A 201 -11.45 18.31 -1.17
N ASN A 202 -10.80 19.48 -1.21
CA ASN A 202 -11.17 20.53 -2.14
C ASN A 202 -10.75 20.13 -3.55
N GLU A 203 -11.68 20.24 -4.51
CA GLU A 203 -11.38 20.06 -5.93
C GLU A 203 -10.56 21.27 -6.42
N VAL A 204 -9.22 21.11 -6.47
CA VAL A 204 -8.30 22.13 -6.98
C VAL A 204 -8.39 22.17 -8.51
N ILE A 205 -8.53 21.01 -9.13
CA ILE A 205 -8.77 20.88 -10.56
C ILE A 205 -10.01 20.01 -10.74
N ALA A 206 -11.06 20.62 -11.28
CA ALA A 206 -12.32 19.90 -11.52
C ALA A 206 -12.09 18.69 -12.44
N PRO A 207 -12.91 17.61 -12.33
CA PRO A 207 -12.84 16.45 -13.21
C PRO A 207 -13.27 16.81 -14.65
N ILE A 208 -12.32 17.28 -15.46
CA ILE A 208 -12.52 17.72 -16.86
C ILE A 208 -11.62 17.00 -17.86
N TYR A 209 -10.54 16.36 -17.40
CA TYR A 209 -9.56 15.69 -18.25
C TYR A 209 -9.96 14.25 -18.57
N ASP A 210 -9.56 13.75 -19.73
CA ASP A 210 -9.77 12.35 -20.16
C ASP A 210 -8.72 11.39 -19.60
N GLY A 211 -7.67 11.91 -18.96
CA GLY A 211 -6.63 11.15 -18.28
C GLY A 211 -5.85 12.04 -17.34
N ALA A 212 -5.30 11.47 -16.28
CA ALA A 212 -4.41 12.14 -15.34
C ALA A 212 -3.39 11.19 -14.76
N ALA A 213 -2.19 11.70 -14.48
CA ALA A 213 -1.16 11.01 -13.71
C ALA A 213 -0.91 11.76 -12.39
N ASP A 214 -0.26 11.09 -11.44
CA ASP A 214 0.06 11.68 -10.16
C ASP A 214 1.05 12.84 -10.30
N PHE A 215 1.00 13.80 -9.38
CA PHE A 215 1.98 14.88 -9.30
C PHE A 215 3.38 14.31 -9.07
N SER A 216 4.34 14.85 -9.78
CA SER A 216 5.77 14.57 -9.64
C SER A 216 6.56 15.79 -10.02
N GLU A 217 7.41 16.28 -9.11
CA GLU A 217 8.19 17.52 -9.28
C GLU A 217 7.29 18.72 -9.63
N VAL A 218 6.21 18.89 -8.84
CA VAL A 218 5.20 19.96 -8.89
C VAL A 218 4.32 20.01 -10.15
N LEU A 219 4.45 19.05 -11.06
CA LEU A 219 3.64 18.96 -12.28
C LEU A 219 2.93 17.61 -12.36
N ALA A 220 1.73 17.62 -12.92
CA ALA A 220 0.97 16.40 -13.22
C ALA A 220 0.64 16.33 -14.72
N ALA A 221 0.82 15.16 -15.32
CA ALA A 221 0.37 14.96 -16.68
C ALA A 221 -1.15 14.87 -16.72
N VAL A 222 -1.76 15.57 -17.69
CA VAL A 222 -3.20 15.55 -17.97
C VAL A 222 -3.45 15.31 -19.45
N GLY A 223 -4.50 14.54 -19.75
CA GLY A 223 -4.88 14.19 -21.10
C GLY A 223 -6.20 14.83 -21.50
N GLN A 224 -6.29 15.32 -22.72
CA GLN A 224 -7.52 15.77 -23.36
C GLN A 224 -7.76 15.01 -24.65
N MET A 225 -9.01 14.56 -24.89
CA MET A 225 -9.38 13.90 -26.12
C MET A 225 -9.21 14.84 -27.30
N GLY A 226 -8.33 14.48 -28.22
CA GLY A 226 -8.23 15.08 -29.53
C GLY A 226 -9.18 14.40 -30.53
N LYS A 227 -8.96 14.62 -31.82
CA LYS A 227 -9.83 14.06 -32.87
C LYS A 227 -9.88 12.51 -32.88
N TYR A 228 -8.76 11.84 -32.56
CA TYR A 228 -8.65 10.36 -32.65
C TYR A 228 -8.06 9.71 -31.40
N TYR A 229 -7.33 10.46 -30.55
CA TYR A 229 -6.65 9.96 -29.37
C TYR A 229 -6.43 11.06 -28.34
N VAL A 230 -6.19 10.68 -27.10
CA VAL A 230 -5.86 11.61 -26.02
C VAL A 230 -4.52 12.28 -26.30
N ARG A 231 -4.48 13.61 -26.10
CA ARG A 231 -3.26 14.43 -26.12
C ARG A 231 -2.88 14.82 -24.72
N TRP A 232 -1.63 14.66 -24.41
CA TRP A 232 -1.10 14.90 -23.08
C TRP A 232 -0.36 16.24 -22.99
N GLY A 233 -0.53 16.88 -21.85
CA GLY A 233 0.15 18.10 -21.41
C GLY A 233 0.39 18.02 -19.91
N PHE A 234 0.71 19.17 -19.29
CA PHE A 234 0.99 19.20 -17.85
C PHE A 234 0.33 20.41 -17.19
N VAL A 235 -0.19 20.18 -15.99
CA VAL A 235 -0.75 21.20 -15.10
C VAL A 235 0.13 21.34 -13.86
N ASP A 236 0.14 22.56 -13.29
CA ASP A 236 0.72 22.82 -11.98
C ASP A 236 -0.30 22.57 -10.84
N ALA A 237 0.15 22.71 -9.59
CA ALA A 237 -0.68 22.52 -8.41
C ALA A 237 -1.78 23.60 -8.24
N ALA A 238 -1.73 24.70 -8.98
CA ALA A 238 -2.81 25.70 -9.04
C ALA A 238 -3.85 25.39 -10.12
N GLY A 239 -3.64 24.32 -10.91
CA GLY A 239 -4.51 23.93 -12.02
C GLY A 239 -4.23 24.66 -13.33
N THR A 240 -3.11 25.39 -13.42
CA THR A 240 -2.69 26.06 -14.65
C THR A 240 -2.13 25.06 -15.63
N LEU A 241 -2.62 25.05 -16.87
CA LEU A 241 -2.06 24.23 -17.94
C LEU A 241 -0.72 24.85 -18.41
N VAL A 242 0.38 24.41 -17.80
CA VAL A 242 1.74 24.91 -18.06
C VAL A 242 2.26 24.45 -19.41
N ILE A 243 2.00 23.20 -19.75
CA ILE A 243 2.38 22.62 -21.04
C ILE A 243 1.09 22.14 -21.73
N PRO A 244 0.73 22.71 -22.90
CA PRO A 244 -0.50 22.38 -23.60
C PRO A 244 -0.59 20.89 -23.98
N CYS A 245 -1.81 20.35 -24.04
CA CYS A 245 -2.09 18.98 -24.42
C CYS A 245 -1.84 18.75 -25.93
N LYS A 246 -0.60 18.44 -26.29
CA LYS A 246 -0.15 18.26 -27.68
C LYS A 246 0.62 16.96 -27.92
N TYR A 247 1.11 16.32 -26.87
CA TYR A 247 1.96 15.13 -26.98
C TYR A 247 1.10 13.87 -27.10
N TYR A 248 1.62 12.86 -27.78
CA TYR A 248 0.98 11.55 -27.93
C TYR A 248 1.11 10.72 -26.66
N GLU A 249 2.29 10.70 -26.05
CA GLU A 249 2.59 10.09 -24.76
C GLU A 249 3.52 11.00 -23.96
N VAL A 250 3.48 10.87 -22.65
CA VAL A 250 4.38 11.57 -21.73
C VAL A 250 4.75 10.65 -20.55
N SER A 251 5.92 10.87 -19.96
CA SER A 251 6.27 10.33 -18.65
C SER A 251 6.04 11.40 -17.57
N SER A 252 5.98 10.98 -16.29
CA SER A 252 6.10 11.93 -15.18
C SER A 252 7.48 12.60 -15.17
N PHE A 253 7.55 13.81 -14.60
CA PHE A 253 8.80 14.51 -14.41
C PHE A 253 9.73 13.76 -13.46
N ARG A 254 11.03 13.70 -13.80
CA ARG A 254 12.11 13.20 -12.95
C ARG A 254 13.40 13.98 -13.25
N ASN A 255 14.04 14.52 -12.21
CA ASN A 255 15.25 15.36 -12.34
C ASN A 255 15.03 16.55 -13.31
N GLY A 256 13.87 17.21 -13.21
CA GLY A 256 13.50 18.38 -14.03
C GLY A 256 13.17 18.05 -15.48
N ARG A 257 12.97 16.77 -15.86
CA ARG A 257 12.70 16.34 -17.23
C ARG A 257 11.56 15.36 -17.30
N ALA A 258 10.80 15.39 -18.41
CA ALA A 258 9.83 14.38 -18.79
C ALA A 258 10.09 13.93 -20.23
N VAL A 259 10.00 12.64 -20.49
CA VAL A 259 10.02 12.13 -21.85
C VAL A 259 8.67 12.42 -22.49
N VAL A 260 8.68 12.94 -23.72
CA VAL A 260 7.49 13.21 -24.51
C VAL A 260 7.57 12.51 -25.86
N CYS A 261 6.41 12.11 -26.38
CA CYS A 261 6.30 11.50 -27.70
C CYS A 261 5.44 12.38 -28.61
N ILE A 262 5.92 12.63 -29.82
CA ILE A 262 5.17 13.27 -30.89
C ILE A 262 5.03 12.34 -32.10
N VAL A 263 3.97 12.54 -32.88
CA VAL A 263 3.79 11.88 -34.18
C VAL A 263 4.26 12.84 -35.25
N SER A 264 5.27 12.45 -36.03
CA SER A 264 5.82 13.25 -37.14
C SER A 264 6.07 12.36 -38.34
N GLY A 265 5.43 12.67 -39.48
CA GLY A 265 5.55 11.89 -40.69
C GLY A 265 5.05 10.43 -40.59
N GLY A 266 4.04 10.17 -39.72
CA GLY A 266 3.51 8.84 -39.46
C GLY A 266 4.36 7.97 -38.52
N ALA A 267 5.46 8.48 -37.97
CA ALA A 267 6.33 7.81 -37.03
C ALA A 267 6.30 8.46 -35.63
N LEU A 268 6.47 7.64 -34.58
CA LEU A 268 6.65 8.11 -33.21
C LEU A 268 8.08 8.61 -33.01
N LYS A 269 8.22 9.80 -32.43
CA LYS A 269 9.51 10.38 -32.04
C LYS A 269 9.48 10.77 -30.59
N TYR A 270 10.49 10.32 -29.84
CA TYR A 270 10.68 10.60 -28.41
C TYR A 270 11.78 11.64 -28.20
N GLY A 271 11.59 12.49 -27.21
CA GLY A 271 12.56 13.49 -26.80
C GLY A 271 12.44 13.87 -25.32
#